data_52ce0e864c62852cf7c68e5b0f5700ed
#
_entry.id   52ce0e864c62852cf7c68e5b0f5700ed
#
_cell.length_a   1.000
_cell.length_b   1.000
_cell.length_c   1.000
_cell.angle_alpha   90.00
_cell.angle_beta   90.00
_cell.angle_gamma   90.00
#
_symmetry.space_group_name_H-M   'P 1'
#
loop_
_entity.id
_entity.type
_entity.pdbx_description
1 polymer ?
#
loop_
_entity_poly.entity_id
_entity_poly.type
_entity_poly.pdbx_seq_one_letter_code
_entity_poly.pdbx_strand_id
1 'polypeptide(L)'
;LMRSSAASDVYKRQIYNKVDAKGRVSLPSDYRAIVKETSSEIVCYRSLSAPCIEGCLEDLLDKLAADIETSLDFFSQEQDDLTNLIFGDAKRYPFDSTGRIMLSEKLLKHAGIKDSAVFVGKGRKFQIWNPENWEKEEARIRAEVLKKRPSLKSPAEDK
;
A
#
# COMPACT_ATOMS: atom_id res chain seq x y z
N LEU A 1 -12.07 -12.98 21.96
CA LEU A 1 -10.66 -13.11 21.58
C LEU A 1 -10.01 -11.76 21.41
N MET A 2 -9.11 -11.48 22.30
CA MET A 2 -8.35 -10.23 22.24
C MET A 2 -7.21 -10.39 21.24
N ARG A 3 -7.19 -9.51 20.26
CA ARG A 3 -6.06 -9.44 19.33
C ARG A 3 -5.06 -8.43 19.83
N SER A 4 -3.78 -8.71 19.66
CA SER A 4 -2.79 -7.67 19.88
C SER A 4 -2.94 -6.61 18.77
N SER A 5 -2.78 -5.35 19.11
CA SER A 5 -2.87 -4.27 18.14
C SER A 5 -1.85 -4.41 17.02
N ALA A 6 -0.67 -4.97 17.33
CA ALA A 6 0.38 -5.19 16.34
C ALA A 6 -0.05 -6.18 15.25
N ALA A 7 -0.86 -7.20 15.60
CA ALA A 7 -1.36 -8.17 14.63
C ALA A 7 -2.46 -7.60 13.75
N SER A 8 -3.28 -6.67 14.27
CA SER A 8 -4.38 -6.08 13.54
C SER A 8 -3.93 -5.03 12.52
N ASP A 9 -2.70 -4.51 12.63
CA ASP A 9 -2.15 -3.49 11.74
C ASP A 9 -1.48 -4.06 10.49
N VAL A 10 -1.57 -5.37 10.26
CA VAL A 10 -0.86 -6.03 9.16
C VAL A 10 -1.83 -6.45 8.08
N TYR A 11 -1.58 -5.96 6.86
CA TYR A 11 -2.34 -6.30 5.66
C TYR A 11 -1.72 -7.54 5.01
N LYS A 12 -2.57 -8.50 4.65
CA LYS A 12 -2.15 -9.78 4.06
C LYS A 12 -3.03 -10.12 2.87
N ARG A 13 -2.58 -11.12 2.11
CA ARG A 13 -3.34 -11.75 1.02
C ARG A 13 -3.55 -10.86 -0.20
N GLN A 14 -4.10 -11.47 -1.21
CA GLN A 14 -4.49 -10.82 -2.47
C GLN A 14 -6.01 -10.93 -2.58
N ILE A 15 -6.67 -9.81 -2.79
CA ILE A 15 -8.13 -9.78 -2.87
C ILE A 15 -8.52 -9.04 -4.15
N TYR A 16 -9.27 -9.71 -5.02
CA TYR A 16 -9.73 -9.15 -6.27
C TYR A 16 -11.14 -8.59 -6.11
N ASN A 17 -11.33 -7.34 -6.49
CA ASN A 17 -12.62 -6.67 -6.40
C ASN A 17 -12.91 -5.91 -7.69
N LYS A 18 -14.20 -5.78 -8.01
CA LYS A 18 -14.65 -5.00 -9.16
C LYS A 18 -14.58 -3.51 -8.86
N VAL A 19 -14.30 -2.75 -9.91
CA VAL A 19 -14.28 -1.27 -9.85
C VAL A 19 -15.39 -0.77 -10.75
N ASP A 20 -16.27 0.07 -10.23
CA ASP A 20 -17.38 0.60 -11.03
C ASP A 20 -16.96 1.79 -11.91
N ALA A 21 -17.88 2.29 -12.71
CA ALA A 21 -17.61 3.36 -13.66
C ALA A 21 -17.15 4.66 -13.00
N LYS A 22 -17.47 4.85 -11.72
CA LYS A 22 -17.06 6.03 -10.96
C LYS A 22 -15.76 5.85 -10.20
N GLY A 23 -15.12 4.68 -10.30
CA GLY A 23 -13.90 4.38 -9.59
C GLY A 23 -14.11 3.86 -8.17
N ARG A 24 -15.34 3.48 -7.82
CA ARG A 24 -15.62 2.92 -6.51
C ARG A 24 -15.26 1.45 -6.47
N VAL A 25 -14.58 1.04 -5.42
CA VAL A 25 -14.14 -0.35 -5.21
C VAL A 25 -14.33 -0.70 -3.74
N SER A 26 -14.80 -1.91 -3.46
CA SER A 26 -14.97 -2.37 -2.09
C SER A 26 -13.60 -2.54 -1.43
N LEU A 27 -13.44 -1.90 -0.28
CA LEU A 27 -12.25 -2.10 0.54
C LEU A 27 -12.39 -3.47 1.21
N PRO A 28 -11.35 -4.31 1.16
CA PRO A 28 -11.43 -5.62 1.83
C PRO A 28 -11.87 -5.48 3.28
N SER A 29 -12.68 -6.43 3.76
CA SER A 29 -13.24 -6.33 5.11
C SER A 29 -12.18 -6.26 6.19
N ASP A 30 -11.08 -6.99 6.01
CA ASP A 30 -9.95 -6.96 6.94
C ASP A 30 -9.34 -5.55 7.03
N TYR A 31 -9.28 -4.85 5.90
CA TYR A 31 -8.73 -3.49 5.84
C TYR A 31 -9.66 -2.50 6.56
N ARG A 32 -10.98 -2.68 6.39
CA ARG A 32 -11.96 -1.83 7.10
C ARG A 32 -11.86 -2.02 8.62
N ALA A 33 -11.64 -3.27 9.05
CA ALA A 33 -11.49 -3.57 10.47
C ALA A 33 -10.27 -2.87 11.07
N ILE A 34 -9.15 -2.84 10.34
CA ILE A 34 -7.94 -2.14 10.78
C ILE A 34 -8.21 -0.64 10.94
N VAL A 35 -8.90 -0.04 9.99
CA VAL A 35 -9.25 1.39 10.05
C VAL A 35 -10.12 1.67 11.28
N LYS A 36 -11.11 0.84 11.53
CA LYS A 36 -12.00 1.01 12.69
C LYS A 36 -11.30 0.84 14.02
N GLU A 37 -10.41 -0.15 14.12
CA GLU A 37 -9.67 -0.42 15.35
C GLU A 37 -8.67 0.67 15.70
N THR A 38 -8.03 1.23 14.70
CA THR A 38 -6.96 2.22 14.90
C THR A 38 -7.46 3.66 14.91
N SER A 39 -8.69 3.88 14.47
CA SER A 39 -9.28 5.21 14.28
C SER A 39 -8.44 6.10 13.35
N SER A 40 -7.60 5.47 12.52
CA SER A 40 -6.78 6.16 11.53
C SER A 40 -7.42 5.99 10.15
N GLU A 41 -7.21 6.96 9.28
CA GLU A 41 -7.77 6.92 7.93
C GLU A 41 -6.80 6.29 6.96
N ILE A 42 -7.35 5.71 5.89
CA ILE A 42 -6.55 5.21 4.78
C ILE A 42 -6.13 6.38 3.90
N VAL A 43 -4.86 6.43 3.56
CA VAL A 43 -4.31 7.35 2.58
C VAL A 43 -3.75 6.54 1.42
N CYS A 44 -3.90 7.09 0.22
CA CYS A 44 -3.38 6.46 -1.00
C CYS A 44 -2.59 7.48 -1.80
N TYR A 45 -1.59 6.99 -2.52
CA TYR A 45 -0.79 7.80 -3.43
C TYR A 45 -0.23 6.91 -4.53
N ARG A 46 0.24 7.52 -5.61
CA ARG A 46 0.84 6.78 -6.73
C ARG A 46 2.19 6.22 -6.28
N SER A 47 2.41 4.94 -6.55
CA SER A 47 3.70 4.32 -6.22
C SER A 47 4.84 4.95 -7.00
N LEU A 48 5.99 5.08 -6.37
CA LEU A 48 7.21 5.56 -7.02
C LEU A 48 8.01 4.45 -7.68
N SER A 49 7.68 3.19 -7.35
CA SER A 49 8.47 2.04 -7.81
C SER A 49 7.75 1.16 -8.83
N ALA A 50 6.44 1.32 -8.98
CA ALA A 50 5.66 0.43 -9.83
C ALA A 50 4.36 1.11 -10.30
N PRO A 51 3.71 0.60 -11.36
CA PRO A 51 2.45 1.16 -11.84
C PRO A 51 1.27 0.68 -10.99
N CYS A 52 1.28 1.08 -9.73
CA CYS A 52 0.23 0.71 -8.78
C CYS A 52 -0.03 1.86 -7.81
N ILE A 53 -1.03 1.66 -6.96
CA ILE A 53 -1.41 2.60 -5.92
C ILE A 53 -0.88 2.06 -4.60
N GLU A 54 -0.18 2.90 -3.84
CA GLU A 54 0.21 2.57 -2.47
C GLU A 54 -0.88 3.04 -1.52
N GLY A 55 -1.18 2.22 -0.53
CA GLY A 55 -2.15 2.56 0.50
C GLY A 55 -1.64 2.18 1.88
N CYS A 56 -1.97 3.00 2.87
CA CYS A 56 -1.60 2.73 4.27
C CYS A 56 -2.46 3.58 5.19
N LEU A 57 -2.33 3.34 6.49
CA LEU A 57 -2.91 4.23 7.48
C LEU A 57 -2.12 5.54 7.55
N GLU A 58 -2.79 6.63 7.84
CA GLU A 58 -2.16 7.95 7.94
C GLU A 58 -1.01 7.95 8.95
N ASP A 59 -1.13 7.21 10.04
CA ASP A 59 -0.08 7.09 11.05
C ASP A 59 1.25 6.59 10.47
N LEU A 60 1.19 5.65 9.53
CA LEU A 60 2.40 5.15 8.89
C LEU A 60 3.02 6.21 7.99
N LEU A 61 2.19 7.01 7.34
CA LEU A 61 2.68 8.09 6.50
C LEU A 61 3.38 9.17 7.34
N ASP A 62 2.83 9.48 8.51
CA ASP A 62 3.45 10.43 9.45
C ASP A 62 4.81 9.91 9.92
N LYS A 63 4.91 8.62 10.19
CA LYS A 63 6.16 7.99 10.57
C LYS A 63 7.19 8.06 9.45
N LEU A 64 6.76 7.84 8.21
CA LEU A 64 7.62 7.97 7.04
C LEU A 64 8.15 9.40 6.91
N ALA A 65 7.32 10.39 7.17
CA ALA A 65 7.74 11.79 7.15
C ALA A 65 8.87 12.04 8.14
N ALA A 66 8.74 11.53 9.37
CA ALA A 66 9.79 11.66 10.39
C ALA A 66 11.07 10.95 9.97
N ASP A 67 10.97 9.76 9.35
CA ASP A 67 12.13 9.01 8.89
C ASP A 67 12.88 9.75 7.78
N ILE A 68 12.16 10.39 6.87
CA ILE A 68 12.77 11.18 5.79
C ILE A 68 13.53 12.36 6.37
N GLU A 69 12.93 13.05 7.35
CA GLU A 69 13.56 14.20 8.00
C GLU A 69 14.87 13.85 8.72
N THR A 70 14.94 12.63 9.27
CA THR A 70 16.13 12.19 10.02
C THR A 70 17.18 11.51 9.15
N SER A 71 16.78 10.91 8.03
CA SER A 71 17.66 10.10 7.17
C SER A 71 18.29 10.86 6.04
N LEU A 72 17.66 11.93 5.58
CA LEU A 72 18.15 12.75 4.49
C LEU A 72 18.54 14.14 5.00
N ASP A 73 19.48 14.77 4.30
CA ASP A 73 19.83 16.15 4.60
C ASP A 73 18.59 17.03 4.42
N PHE A 74 18.30 17.83 5.44
CA PHE A 74 17.09 18.66 5.51
C PHE A 74 16.90 19.56 4.28
N PHE A 75 17.99 20.06 3.72
CA PHE A 75 17.95 20.94 2.55
C PHE A 75 18.32 20.23 1.26
N SER A 76 18.34 18.88 1.25
CA SER A 76 18.70 18.16 0.04
C SER A 76 17.58 18.18 -0.98
N GLN A 77 17.94 18.17 -2.25
CA GLN A 77 16.98 18.05 -3.35
C GLN A 77 16.25 16.70 -3.27
N GLU A 78 16.93 15.65 -2.84
CA GLU A 78 16.35 14.31 -2.68
C GLU A 78 15.21 14.31 -1.67
N GLN A 79 15.40 14.96 -0.53
CA GLN A 79 14.35 15.07 0.48
C GLN A 79 13.14 15.83 -0.08
N ASP A 80 13.38 16.94 -0.75
CA ASP A 80 12.33 17.77 -1.32
C ASP A 80 11.53 17.01 -2.38
N ASP A 81 12.23 16.30 -3.25
CA ASP A 81 11.60 15.51 -4.31
C ASP A 81 10.72 14.39 -3.73
N LEU A 82 11.23 13.65 -2.75
CA LEU A 82 10.46 12.59 -2.09
C LEU A 82 9.24 13.16 -1.39
N THR A 83 9.41 14.26 -0.69
CA THR A 83 8.33 14.94 0.02
C THR A 83 7.22 15.35 -0.97
N ASN A 84 7.59 15.94 -2.08
CA ASN A 84 6.63 16.36 -3.09
C ASN A 84 5.88 15.19 -3.71
N LEU A 85 6.58 14.11 -4.05
CA LEU A 85 5.96 12.98 -4.73
C LEU A 85 5.10 12.11 -3.82
N ILE A 86 5.46 11.96 -2.55
CA ILE A 86 4.70 11.14 -1.62
C ILE A 86 3.60 11.98 -0.95
N PHE A 87 4.00 13.01 -0.22
CA PHE A 87 3.05 13.77 0.60
C PHE A 87 2.18 14.72 -0.23
N GLY A 88 2.72 15.24 -1.32
CA GLY A 88 1.94 16.08 -2.23
C GLY A 88 0.86 15.29 -2.98
N ASP A 89 1.07 14.00 -3.18
CA ASP A 89 0.13 13.13 -3.88
C ASP A 89 -0.85 12.43 -2.95
N ALA A 90 -0.49 12.26 -1.68
CA ALA A 90 -1.28 11.49 -0.72
C ALA A 90 -2.60 12.18 -0.38
N LYS A 91 -3.68 11.39 -0.41
CA LYS A 91 -5.03 11.85 -0.04
C LYS A 91 -5.69 10.81 0.83
N ARG A 92 -6.61 11.27 1.68
CA ARG A 92 -7.46 10.39 2.47
C ARG A 92 -8.57 9.82 1.61
N TYR A 93 -8.85 8.54 1.79
CA TYR A 93 -9.90 7.83 1.06
C TYR A 93 -10.84 7.19 2.07
N PRO A 94 -11.87 7.91 2.53
CA PRO A 94 -12.85 7.33 3.44
C PRO A 94 -13.70 6.29 2.71
N PHE A 95 -14.14 5.27 3.42
CA PHE A 95 -15.06 4.30 2.86
C PHE A 95 -16.52 4.71 3.18
N ASP A 96 -17.40 4.44 2.24
CA ASP A 96 -18.82 4.77 2.37
C ASP A 96 -19.56 3.73 3.25
N SER A 97 -20.88 3.87 3.37
CA SER A 97 -21.71 2.98 4.19
C SER A 97 -21.67 1.52 3.74
N THR A 98 -21.32 1.28 2.46
CA THR A 98 -21.20 -0.07 1.92
C THR A 98 -19.74 -0.59 1.90
N GLY A 99 -18.81 0.20 2.46
CA GLY A 99 -17.41 -0.21 2.57
C GLY A 99 -16.61 0.01 1.30
N ARG A 100 -17.03 0.91 0.43
CA ARG A 100 -16.32 1.23 -0.80
C ARG A 100 -15.54 2.52 -0.66
N ILE A 101 -14.38 2.58 -1.31
CA ILE A 101 -13.63 3.82 -1.50
C ILE A 101 -13.76 4.25 -2.96
N MET A 102 -13.64 5.53 -3.21
CA MET A 102 -13.67 6.05 -4.57
C MET A 102 -12.27 6.52 -4.96
N LEU A 103 -11.62 5.75 -5.82
CA LEU A 103 -10.28 6.07 -6.30
C LEU A 103 -10.36 7.21 -7.30
N SER A 104 -9.43 8.16 -7.19
CA SER A 104 -9.37 9.29 -8.11
C SER A 104 -8.96 8.81 -9.50
N GLU A 105 -9.35 9.59 -10.52
CA GLU A 105 -8.98 9.32 -11.89
C GLU A 105 -7.44 9.26 -12.05
N LYS A 106 -6.73 10.11 -11.35
CA LYS A 106 -5.27 10.15 -11.38
C LYS A 106 -4.66 8.82 -10.90
N LEU A 107 -5.21 8.25 -9.82
CA LEU A 107 -4.75 6.95 -9.31
C LEU A 107 -5.09 5.83 -10.28
N LEU A 108 -6.32 5.80 -10.77
CA LEU A 108 -6.76 4.77 -11.71
C LEU A 108 -5.91 4.76 -12.97
N LYS A 109 -5.62 5.93 -13.49
CA LYS A 109 -4.81 6.09 -14.69
C LYS A 109 -3.37 5.62 -14.48
N HIS A 110 -2.78 6.00 -13.36
CA HIS A 110 -1.41 5.59 -13.01
C HIS A 110 -1.27 4.07 -12.93
N ALA A 111 -2.26 3.42 -12.35
CA ALA A 111 -2.24 1.97 -12.15
C ALA A 111 -2.84 1.19 -13.34
N GLY A 112 -3.42 1.87 -14.31
CA GLY A 112 -4.08 1.21 -15.44
C GLY A 112 -5.30 0.40 -15.02
N ILE A 113 -5.98 0.84 -13.96
CA ILE A 113 -7.15 0.14 -13.43
C ILE A 113 -8.40 0.61 -14.17
N LYS A 114 -9.21 -0.36 -14.63
CA LYS A 114 -10.46 -0.09 -15.35
C LYS A 114 -11.67 -0.64 -14.59
N ASP A 115 -11.94 -1.93 -14.70
CA ASP A 115 -13.14 -2.56 -14.15
C ASP A 115 -12.86 -3.53 -13.02
N SER A 116 -11.61 -3.81 -12.72
CA SER A 116 -11.24 -4.66 -11.61
C SER A 116 -9.87 -4.28 -11.06
N ALA A 117 -9.65 -4.58 -9.81
CA ALA A 117 -8.40 -4.29 -9.11
C ALA A 117 -8.07 -5.42 -8.15
N VAL A 118 -6.79 -5.60 -7.87
CA VAL A 118 -6.34 -6.52 -6.83
C VAL A 118 -5.67 -5.75 -5.71
N PHE A 119 -6.10 -6.02 -4.49
CA PHE A 119 -5.48 -5.49 -3.28
C PHE A 119 -4.43 -6.48 -2.80
N VAL A 120 -3.20 -6.02 -2.67
CA VAL A 120 -2.07 -6.87 -2.29
C VAL A 120 -1.51 -6.36 -0.96
N GLY A 121 -1.66 -7.15 0.08
CA GLY A 121 -1.13 -6.80 1.40
C GLY A 121 0.39 -6.90 1.43
N LYS A 122 1.02 -5.91 2.04
CA LYS A 122 2.49 -5.83 2.17
C LYS A 122 2.89 -5.50 3.60
N GLY A 123 2.24 -6.13 4.57
CA GLY A 123 2.51 -5.85 5.97
C GLY A 123 1.78 -4.60 6.43
N ARG A 124 2.52 -3.53 6.75
CA ARG A 124 1.91 -2.30 7.27
C ARG A 124 1.31 -1.41 6.19
N LYS A 125 1.46 -1.79 4.93
CA LYS A 125 0.85 -1.09 3.80
C LYS A 125 0.26 -2.10 2.83
N PHE A 126 -0.45 -1.61 1.84
CA PHE A 126 -0.98 -2.44 0.77
C PHE A 126 -0.82 -1.72 -0.56
N GLN A 127 -0.98 -2.47 -1.63
CA GLN A 127 -0.97 -1.92 -2.97
C GLN A 127 -2.25 -2.30 -3.68
N ILE A 128 -2.67 -1.45 -4.60
CA ILE A 128 -3.82 -1.73 -5.47
C ILE A 128 -3.30 -1.75 -6.90
N TRP A 129 -3.52 -2.86 -7.58
CA TRP A 129 -2.97 -3.11 -8.89
C TRP A 129 -4.06 -3.41 -9.93
N ASN A 130 -3.75 -3.12 -11.18
CA ASN A 130 -4.43 -3.74 -12.30
C ASN A 130 -4.13 -5.25 -12.25
N PRO A 131 -5.14 -6.14 -12.37
CA PRO A 131 -4.92 -7.57 -12.23
C PRO A 131 -3.87 -8.17 -13.18
N GLU A 132 -3.88 -7.76 -14.44
CA GLU A 132 -2.89 -8.25 -15.42
C GLU A 132 -1.49 -7.79 -15.08
N ASN A 133 -1.34 -6.53 -14.67
CA ASN A 133 -0.05 -5.99 -14.26
C ASN A 133 0.46 -6.68 -13.01
N TRP A 134 -0.43 -6.99 -12.09
CA TRP A 134 -0.06 -7.71 -10.87
C TRP A 134 0.43 -9.13 -11.18
N GLU A 135 -0.24 -9.84 -12.07
CA GLU A 135 0.20 -11.18 -12.45
C GLU A 135 1.62 -11.18 -13.02
N LYS A 136 1.93 -10.20 -13.86
CA LYS A 136 3.28 -10.04 -14.42
C LYS A 136 4.30 -9.71 -13.35
N GLU A 137 3.96 -8.81 -12.45
CA GLU A 137 4.85 -8.42 -11.37
C GLU A 137 5.08 -9.55 -10.39
N GLU A 138 4.03 -10.27 -10.03
CA GLU A 138 4.14 -11.43 -9.14
C GLU A 138 5.06 -12.50 -9.75
N ALA A 139 4.90 -12.79 -11.03
CA ALA A 139 5.75 -13.75 -11.73
C ALA A 139 7.21 -13.29 -11.73
N ARG A 140 7.46 -12.00 -11.96
CA ARG A 140 8.81 -11.44 -11.92
C ARG A 140 9.44 -11.57 -10.53
N ILE A 141 8.68 -11.19 -9.51
CA ILE A 141 9.15 -11.25 -8.12
C ILE A 141 9.47 -12.69 -7.73
N ARG A 142 8.56 -13.61 -8.06
CA ARG A 142 8.73 -15.03 -7.74
C ARG A 142 9.97 -15.61 -8.40
N ALA A 143 10.19 -15.28 -9.68
CA ALA A 143 11.38 -15.72 -10.40
C ALA A 143 12.66 -15.18 -9.77
N GLU A 144 12.68 -13.90 -9.36
CA GLU A 144 13.84 -13.30 -8.73
C GLU A 144 14.12 -13.91 -7.36
N VAL A 145 13.10 -14.14 -6.56
CA VAL A 145 13.25 -14.76 -5.23
C VAL A 145 13.79 -16.17 -5.35
N LEU A 146 13.27 -16.97 -6.29
CA LEU A 146 13.73 -18.34 -6.52
C LEU A 146 15.17 -18.36 -7.03
N LYS A 147 15.53 -17.42 -7.88
CA LYS A 147 16.91 -17.32 -8.41
C LYS A 147 17.92 -17.00 -7.33
N LYS A 148 17.60 -16.06 -6.45
CA LYS A 148 18.48 -15.62 -5.37
C LYS A 148 18.43 -16.53 -4.15
N ARG A 149 17.31 -17.23 -3.97
CA ARG A 149 17.04 -18.11 -2.83
C ARG A 149 17.46 -17.48 -1.50
N PRO A 150 16.93 -16.29 -1.17
CA PRO A 150 17.24 -15.68 0.11
C PRO A 150 16.76 -16.59 1.24
N SER A 151 17.56 -16.69 2.30
CA SER A 151 17.17 -17.45 3.47
C SER A 151 17.14 -16.54 4.69
N LEU A 152 16.15 -16.78 5.57
CA LEU A 152 16.10 -16.11 6.85
C LEU A 152 16.96 -16.89 7.83
N LYS A 153 18.12 -16.35 8.18
CA LYS A 153 19.03 -16.98 9.12
C LYS A 153 18.79 -16.43 10.51
N SER A 154 18.79 -17.33 11.49
CA SER A 154 18.80 -16.90 12.89
C SER A 154 20.17 -16.33 13.23
N PRO A 155 20.30 -15.46 14.25
CA PRO A 155 21.60 -14.95 14.68
C PRO A 155 22.61 -16.04 15.06
N ALA A 156 22.12 -17.19 15.50
CA ALA A 156 22.99 -18.33 15.89
C ALA A 156 23.68 -18.99 14.69
N GLU A 157 23.19 -18.78 13.48
CA GLU A 157 23.75 -19.35 12.24
C GLU A 157 24.77 -18.43 11.58
N ASP A 158 24.84 -17.19 12.00
CA ASP A 158 25.77 -16.19 11.47
C ASP A 158 27.11 -16.25 12.23
N LYS A 159 27.91 -17.23 11.89
CA LYS A 159 29.24 -17.38 12.50
C LYS A 159 30.33 -17.23 11.46
#